data_e18cc8770b79a2c42d572f5f3998ce58
#
_entry.id   e18cc8770b79a2c42d572f5f3998ce58
#
_cell.length_a   1.000
_cell.length_b   1.000
_cell.length_c   1.000
_cell.angle_alpha   90.00
_cell.angle_beta   90.00
_cell.angle_gamma   90.00
#
_symmetry.space_group_name_H-M   'P 1'
#
loop_
_entity.id
_entity.type
_entity.pdbx_description
1 polymer ?
#
loop_
_entity_poly.entity_id
_entity_poly.type
_entity_poly.pdbx_seq_one_letter_code
_entity_poly.pdbx_strand_id
1 'polypeptide(L)'
;MKAPLYPIDWGSAPPHIHHGTLKIAIDCKIRFAITYPKAEKSKGTIVILENNTNALETYFLPINEISKRGFHTAIFDWFDQKKMSFKTRKKSRHYYFDINNDINDLYEFLKNVVYPNCPPPYSMLAYGMGGLIALSGLDLINHQFNRLLCVSPLFAPLGNKTNSFQHKLTQFLSDIGLGFIPAKDGKQLKKTNLKNIQLEHMHQGLFPSIKPPTSRWMASVFNAIDSVKKNIVHGHLQIPTLFILANQNNLVNSIEVRKLCQHTRLTESITITGAELDTIMYNEGYKKQFWAAFDAFILDNASIK
;
A
#
# COMPACT_ATOMS: atom_id res chain seq x y z
N MET A 1 21.41 11.79 -4.06
CA MET A 1 20.85 13.15 -3.97
C MET A 1 19.74 13.14 -2.94
N LYS A 2 19.66 14.17 -2.07
CA LYS A 2 18.52 14.32 -1.17
C LYS A 2 17.27 14.66 -1.99
N ALA A 3 16.19 13.87 -1.84
CA ALA A 3 14.89 14.22 -2.42
C ALA A 3 14.24 15.28 -1.50
N PRO A 4 13.58 16.32 -2.01
CA PRO A 4 12.85 17.24 -1.16
C PRO A 4 11.68 16.51 -0.48
N LEU A 5 11.51 16.74 0.83
CA LEU A 5 10.27 16.42 1.53
C LEU A 5 9.28 17.56 1.33
N TYR A 6 8.02 17.23 1.14
CA TYR A 6 6.97 18.24 1.00
C TYR A 6 6.45 18.63 2.38
N PRO A 7 6.20 19.93 2.62
CA PRO A 7 5.55 20.36 3.86
C PRO A 7 4.12 19.79 3.91
N ILE A 8 3.72 19.36 5.11
CA ILE A 8 2.35 18.90 5.39
C ILE A 8 1.84 19.58 6.66
N ASP A 9 0.55 19.92 6.66
CA ASP A 9 -0.06 20.68 7.74
C ASP A 9 -0.43 19.82 8.96
N TRP A 10 -0.51 18.50 8.82
CA TRP A 10 -1.03 17.57 9.84
C TRP A 10 -0.01 16.65 10.50
N GLY A 11 1.24 16.89 10.30
CA GLY A 11 2.27 16.08 10.93
C GLY A 11 3.67 16.66 10.73
N SER A 12 4.44 16.73 11.79
CA SER A 12 5.86 17.05 11.67
C SER A 12 6.61 15.87 11.05
N ALA A 13 7.60 16.18 10.23
CA ALA A 13 8.55 15.16 9.76
C ALA A 13 9.12 14.40 10.96
N PRO A 14 9.25 13.07 10.87
CA PRO A 14 9.83 12.28 11.93
C PRO A 14 11.23 12.79 12.30
N PRO A 15 11.59 12.85 13.59
CA PRO A 15 12.97 13.15 13.97
C PRO A 15 13.88 12.04 13.40
N HIS A 16 15.08 12.40 12.98
CA HIS A 16 16.06 11.46 12.42
C HIS A 16 15.60 10.75 11.13
N ILE A 17 14.84 11.46 10.27
CA ILE A 17 14.48 10.95 8.95
C ILE A 17 15.67 11.08 7.98
N HIS A 18 16.05 9.97 7.36
CA HIS A 18 16.93 9.91 6.21
C HIS A 18 16.10 9.71 4.96
N HIS A 19 16.25 10.56 3.97
CA HIS A 19 15.47 10.50 2.73
C HIS A 19 16.34 10.68 1.50
N GLY A 20 15.94 10.08 0.41
CA GLY A 20 16.70 10.08 -0.82
C GLY A 20 15.91 9.65 -2.04
N THR A 21 16.63 9.43 -3.12
CA THR A 21 16.08 8.86 -4.36
C THR A 21 16.82 7.59 -4.72
N LEU A 22 16.09 6.57 -5.10
CA LEU A 22 16.59 5.32 -5.67
C LEU A 22 16.31 5.30 -7.18
N LYS A 23 17.33 5.03 -7.98
CA LYS A 23 17.18 4.82 -9.41
C LYS A 23 16.78 3.36 -9.66
N ILE A 24 15.58 3.13 -10.16
CA ILE A 24 15.03 1.81 -10.43
C ILE A 24 15.08 1.45 -11.93
N ALA A 25 15.21 2.44 -12.81
CA ALA A 25 15.43 2.27 -14.24
C ALA A 25 16.17 3.50 -14.81
N ILE A 26 16.52 3.46 -16.11
CA ILE A 26 17.29 4.54 -16.77
C ILE A 26 16.64 5.90 -16.54
N ASP A 27 15.31 6.00 -16.69
CA ASP A 27 14.55 7.25 -16.57
C ASP A 27 13.56 7.24 -15.38
N CYS A 28 13.73 6.31 -14.43
CA CYS A 28 12.83 6.15 -13.31
C CYS A 28 13.57 6.21 -11.98
N LYS A 29 13.14 7.15 -11.13
CA LYS A 29 13.60 7.28 -9.75
C LYS A 29 12.40 7.32 -8.83
N ILE A 30 12.50 6.62 -7.72
CA ILE A 30 11.54 6.69 -6.61
C ILE A 30 12.15 7.46 -5.45
N ARG A 31 11.32 8.18 -4.70
CA ARG A 31 11.73 8.78 -3.43
C ARG A 31 11.55 7.75 -2.33
N PHE A 32 12.41 7.80 -1.33
CA PHE A 32 12.27 6.96 -0.15
C PHE A 32 12.60 7.74 1.12
N ALA A 33 12.14 7.23 2.25
CA ALA A 33 12.55 7.69 3.57
C ALA A 33 12.76 6.50 4.51
N ILE A 34 13.76 6.64 5.39
CA ILE A 34 14.04 5.75 6.50
C ILE A 34 13.98 6.59 7.78
N THR A 35 13.39 6.06 8.84
CA THR A 35 13.45 6.68 10.17
C THR A 35 14.03 5.71 11.18
N TYR A 36 14.70 6.27 12.16
CA TYR A 36 15.32 5.53 13.24
C TYR A 36 14.46 5.63 14.50
N PRO A 37 14.35 4.56 15.31
CA PRO A 37 13.63 4.63 16.56
C PRO A 37 14.33 5.58 17.54
N LYS A 38 13.57 6.13 18.46
CA LYS A 38 14.14 6.91 19.59
C LYS A 38 14.83 6.02 20.63
N ALA A 39 14.54 4.72 20.62
CA ALA A 39 15.10 3.76 21.56
C ALA A 39 16.55 3.40 21.18
N GLU A 40 17.40 3.18 22.17
CA GLU A 40 18.80 2.78 21.96
C GLU A 40 18.92 1.43 21.22
N LYS A 41 17.97 0.51 21.47
CA LYS A 41 17.94 -0.80 20.82
C LYS A 41 16.70 -0.90 19.92
N SER A 42 16.94 -1.16 18.65
CA SER A 42 15.86 -1.41 17.69
C SER A 42 15.20 -2.75 17.90
N LYS A 43 13.87 -2.79 17.73
CA LYS A 43 13.09 -4.03 17.69
C LYS A 43 12.99 -4.65 16.29
N GLY A 44 13.61 -4.03 15.30
CA GLY A 44 13.54 -4.42 13.90
C GLY A 44 13.01 -3.30 13.01
N THR A 45 12.52 -3.65 11.84
CA THR A 45 12.10 -2.69 10.82
C THR A 45 10.70 -2.98 10.32
N ILE A 46 9.88 -1.92 10.23
CA ILE A 46 8.57 -1.95 9.55
C ILE A 46 8.73 -1.32 8.17
N VAL A 47 8.58 -2.11 7.12
CA VAL A 47 8.51 -1.62 5.74
C VAL A 47 7.07 -1.22 5.44
N ILE A 48 6.87 0.05 5.08
CA ILE A 48 5.54 0.59 4.80
C ILE A 48 5.35 0.63 3.28
N LEU A 49 4.30 -0.03 2.80
CA LEU A 49 3.83 0.07 1.42
C LEU A 49 2.58 0.95 1.39
N GLU A 50 2.73 2.10 0.79
CA GLU A 50 1.66 3.08 0.71
C GLU A 50 0.55 2.67 -0.27
N ASN A 51 -0.62 3.30 -0.11
CA ASN A 51 -1.62 3.32 -1.17
C ASN A 51 -1.13 4.25 -2.28
N ASN A 52 -0.89 3.72 -3.47
CA ASN A 52 -0.17 4.37 -4.59
C ASN A 52 -0.73 5.75 -5.04
N THR A 53 -1.75 6.25 -4.38
CA THR A 53 -2.33 7.58 -4.59
C THR A 53 -1.77 8.65 -3.66
N ASN A 54 -1.00 8.29 -2.65
CA ASN A 54 -0.54 9.15 -1.58
C ASN A 54 0.95 9.50 -1.76
N ALA A 55 1.41 10.56 -1.15
CA ALA A 55 2.83 10.86 -1.01
C ALA A 55 3.34 10.27 0.31
N LEU A 56 4.61 9.91 0.39
CA LEU A 56 5.20 9.30 1.60
C LEU A 56 5.02 10.16 2.86
N GLU A 57 4.90 11.47 2.70
CA GLU A 57 4.68 12.42 3.79
C GLU A 57 3.34 12.20 4.51
N THR A 58 2.33 11.67 3.82
CA THR A 58 1.03 11.36 4.44
C THR A 58 1.13 10.26 5.49
N TYR A 59 2.24 9.52 5.50
CA TYR A 59 2.51 8.46 6.47
C TYR A 59 3.37 8.92 7.65
N PHE A 60 3.67 10.21 7.80
CA PHE A 60 4.48 10.71 8.93
C PHE A 60 3.84 10.42 10.29
N LEU A 61 2.51 10.47 10.41
CA LEU A 61 1.84 10.08 11.65
C LEU A 61 2.08 8.62 12.02
N PRO A 62 1.76 7.61 11.17
CA PRO A 62 2.07 6.22 11.50
C PRO A 62 3.58 5.97 11.66
N ILE A 63 4.45 6.61 10.89
CA ILE A 63 5.90 6.50 11.03
C ILE A 63 6.34 6.94 12.43
N ASN A 64 5.86 8.09 12.92
CA ASN A 64 6.17 8.60 14.24
C ASN A 64 5.71 7.63 15.35
N GLU A 65 4.52 7.05 15.21
CA GLU A 65 3.99 6.08 16.18
C GLU A 65 4.78 4.76 16.19
N ILE A 66 5.22 4.29 15.03
CA ILE A 66 6.09 3.10 14.89
C ILE A 66 7.46 3.36 15.51
N SER A 67 8.03 4.54 15.27
CA SER A 67 9.31 4.96 15.85
C SER A 67 9.26 5.00 17.39
N LYS A 68 8.15 5.49 17.98
CA LYS A 68 7.93 5.46 19.44
C LYS A 68 7.88 4.03 20.01
N ARG A 69 7.46 3.06 19.21
CA ARG A 69 7.41 1.63 19.56
C ARG A 69 8.75 0.93 19.45
N GLY A 70 9.79 1.63 19.00
CA GLY A 70 11.16 1.13 18.92
C GLY A 70 11.53 0.47 17.60
N PHE A 71 10.79 0.69 16.52
CA PHE A 71 11.11 0.16 15.20
C PHE A 71 11.72 1.23 14.29
N HIS A 72 12.62 0.78 13.41
CA HIS A 72 12.92 1.51 12.19
C HIS A 72 11.71 1.49 11.28
N THR A 73 11.56 2.51 10.43
CA THR A 73 10.61 2.45 9.32
C THR A 73 11.33 2.73 8.01
N ALA A 74 10.86 2.09 6.95
CA ALA A 74 11.29 2.34 5.59
C ALA A 74 10.06 2.44 4.69
N ILE A 75 9.99 3.50 3.89
CA ILE A 75 8.87 3.79 2.99
C ILE A 75 9.39 4.36 1.69
N PHE A 76 8.70 4.14 0.58
CA PHE A 76 8.99 4.77 -0.69
C PHE A 76 7.71 5.18 -1.43
N ASP A 77 7.80 6.22 -2.29
CA ASP A 77 6.73 6.54 -3.24
C ASP A 77 6.83 5.59 -4.44
N TRP A 78 5.72 4.98 -4.82
CA TRP A 78 5.66 4.08 -5.98
C TRP A 78 6.13 4.72 -7.28
N PHE A 79 5.93 6.01 -7.44
CA PHE A 79 6.41 6.73 -8.61
C PHE A 79 6.22 8.23 -8.48
N ASP A 80 7.24 9.03 -8.79
CA ASP A 80 7.13 10.49 -8.83
C ASP A 80 6.39 10.96 -10.09
N GLN A 81 5.07 10.74 -10.14
CA GLN A 81 4.22 11.16 -11.24
C GLN A 81 4.14 12.68 -11.39
N LYS A 82 4.50 13.45 -10.34
CA LYS A 82 4.39 14.93 -10.36
C LYS A 82 5.42 15.59 -11.25
N LYS A 83 6.61 14.99 -11.39
CA LYS A 83 7.74 15.59 -12.13
C LYS A 83 7.80 15.21 -13.59
N MET A 84 6.96 14.28 -14.06
CA MET A 84 7.01 13.86 -15.45
C MET A 84 6.09 14.68 -16.36
N SER A 85 6.66 15.18 -17.47
CA SER A 85 5.86 15.75 -18.55
C SER A 85 4.94 14.67 -19.16
N PHE A 86 3.83 15.09 -19.77
CA PHE A 86 2.89 14.17 -20.42
C PHE A 86 3.57 13.27 -21.48
N LYS A 87 4.56 13.81 -22.22
CA LYS A 87 5.33 13.06 -23.24
C LYS A 87 6.23 11.99 -22.61
N THR A 88 6.87 12.31 -21.49
CA THR A 88 7.74 11.38 -20.74
C THR A 88 6.91 10.31 -20.04
N ARG A 89 5.74 10.67 -19.50
CA ARG A 89 4.78 9.75 -18.91
C ARG A 89 4.33 8.64 -19.86
N LYS A 90 4.03 8.98 -21.14
CA LYS A 90 3.64 7.99 -22.15
C LYS A 90 4.73 6.96 -22.49
N LYS A 91 6.00 7.33 -22.33
CA LYS A 91 7.15 6.44 -22.56
C LYS A 91 7.59 5.68 -21.31
N SER A 92 7.06 6.04 -20.14
CA SER A 92 7.40 5.41 -18.87
C SER A 92 6.74 4.04 -18.77
N ARG A 93 7.51 3.06 -18.28
CA ARG A 93 7.00 1.72 -17.96
C ARG A 93 5.84 1.76 -16.94
N HIS A 94 5.76 2.78 -16.09
CA HIS A 94 4.71 3.00 -15.10
C HIS A 94 3.47 3.75 -15.65
N TYR A 95 3.44 4.08 -16.94
CA TYR A 95 2.25 4.65 -17.57
C TYR A 95 1.08 3.67 -17.59
N TYR A 96 1.41 2.40 -17.70
CA TYR A 96 0.46 1.29 -17.61
C TYR A 96 0.75 0.55 -16.31
N PHE A 97 -0.26 0.43 -15.44
CA PHE A 97 -0.13 -0.42 -14.26
C PHE A 97 0.20 -1.84 -14.69
N ASP A 98 1.29 -2.34 -14.13
CA ASP A 98 1.71 -3.73 -14.23
C ASP A 98 2.22 -4.15 -12.86
N ILE A 99 1.51 -5.05 -12.22
CA ILE A 99 1.85 -5.54 -10.88
C ILE A 99 3.28 -6.07 -10.79
N ASN A 100 3.80 -6.65 -11.87
CA ASN A 100 5.16 -7.16 -11.88
C ASN A 100 6.21 -6.05 -11.81
N ASN A 101 5.92 -4.88 -12.41
CA ASN A 101 6.79 -3.73 -12.28
C ASN A 101 6.82 -3.22 -10.84
N ASP A 102 5.66 -3.16 -10.18
CA ASP A 102 5.57 -2.69 -8.80
C ASP A 102 6.24 -3.68 -7.83
N ILE A 103 6.10 -4.99 -8.07
CA ILE A 103 6.83 -6.03 -7.31
C ILE A 103 8.35 -5.87 -7.52
N ASN A 104 8.81 -5.60 -8.74
CA ASN A 104 10.22 -5.38 -8.99
C ASN A 104 10.73 -4.08 -8.35
N ASP A 105 9.94 -3.02 -8.33
CA ASP A 105 10.30 -1.78 -7.65
C ASP A 105 10.42 -1.98 -6.13
N LEU A 106 9.53 -2.78 -5.55
CA LEU A 106 9.63 -3.24 -4.17
C LEU A 106 10.93 -4.03 -3.94
N TYR A 107 11.24 -4.99 -4.81
CA TYR A 107 12.49 -5.76 -4.73
C TYR A 107 13.73 -4.85 -4.74
N GLU A 108 13.80 -3.91 -5.68
CA GLU A 108 14.92 -2.97 -5.77
C GLU A 108 15.01 -2.07 -4.54
N PHE A 109 13.87 -1.64 -3.98
CA PHE A 109 13.84 -0.88 -2.74
C PHE A 109 14.34 -1.70 -1.54
N LEU A 110 13.88 -2.93 -1.38
CA LEU A 110 14.32 -3.82 -0.31
C LEU A 110 15.83 -4.07 -0.40
N LYS A 111 16.32 -4.44 -1.57
CA LYS A 111 17.72 -4.80 -1.83
C LYS A 111 18.67 -3.63 -1.64
N ASN A 112 18.34 -2.45 -2.16
CA ASN A 112 19.28 -1.34 -2.23
C ASN A 112 19.11 -0.32 -1.09
N VAL A 113 17.98 -0.32 -0.40
CA VAL A 113 17.69 0.65 0.66
C VAL A 113 17.45 -0.03 2.00
N VAL A 114 16.53 -0.99 2.08
CA VAL A 114 16.11 -1.56 3.37
C VAL A 114 17.21 -2.44 3.97
N TYR A 115 17.62 -3.48 3.27
CA TYR A 115 18.57 -4.45 3.82
C TYR A 115 19.94 -3.87 4.18
N PRO A 116 20.50 -2.89 3.44
CA PRO A 116 21.77 -2.28 3.83
C PRO A 116 21.69 -1.30 5.00
N ASN A 117 20.52 -0.73 5.29
CA ASN A 117 20.39 0.40 6.21
C ASN A 117 19.47 0.14 7.41
N CYS A 118 18.72 -0.95 7.40
CA CYS A 118 17.72 -1.24 8.42
C CYS A 118 17.92 -2.64 9.00
N PRO A 119 17.88 -2.80 10.34
CA PRO A 119 18.12 -4.11 10.98
C PRO A 119 16.88 -5.01 10.88
N PRO A 120 17.07 -6.36 10.82
CA PRO A 120 16.01 -7.31 11.03
C PRO A 120 15.57 -7.34 12.52
N PRO A 121 14.44 -7.98 12.86
CA PRO A 121 13.48 -8.65 11.96
C PRO A 121 12.66 -7.66 11.14
N TYR A 122 12.24 -8.08 9.94
CA TYR A 122 11.42 -7.27 9.07
C TYR A 122 9.95 -7.66 9.20
N SER A 123 9.08 -6.64 9.28
CA SER A 123 7.63 -6.79 9.12
C SER A 123 7.12 -5.76 8.13
N MET A 124 6.00 -6.04 7.50
CA MET A 124 5.43 -5.18 6.46
C MET A 124 4.07 -4.63 6.91
N LEU A 125 3.86 -3.34 6.67
CA LEU A 125 2.60 -2.64 6.88
C LEU A 125 2.16 -2.07 5.53
N ALA A 126 1.13 -2.66 4.92
CA ALA A 126 0.73 -2.37 3.55
C ALA A 126 -0.70 -1.84 3.46
N TYR A 127 -0.88 -0.68 2.82
CA TYR A 127 -2.16 0.01 2.72
C TYR A 127 -2.75 -0.12 1.31
N GLY A 128 -4.03 -0.43 1.19
CA GLY A 128 -4.78 -0.38 -0.06
C GLY A 128 -4.11 -1.14 -1.21
N MET A 129 -3.64 -0.41 -2.23
CA MET A 129 -2.88 -0.97 -3.35
C MET A 129 -1.56 -1.61 -2.91
N GLY A 130 -0.85 -1.00 -1.96
CA GLY A 130 0.36 -1.60 -1.39
C GLY A 130 0.11 -2.99 -0.80
N GLY A 131 -1.09 -3.22 -0.21
CA GLY A 131 -1.52 -4.53 0.26
C GLY A 131 -1.70 -5.54 -0.87
N LEU A 132 -2.27 -5.13 -2.01
CA LEU A 132 -2.39 -5.99 -3.20
C LEU A 132 -1.01 -6.34 -3.76
N ILE A 133 -0.08 -5.37 -3.83
CA ILE A 133 1.28 -5.60 -4.33
C ILE A 133 2.04 -6.54 -3.40
N ALA A 134 1.98 -6.34 -2.08
CA ALA A 134 2.61 -7.23 -1.11
C ALA A 134 2.13 -8.68 -1.28
N LEU A 135 0.81 -8.89 -1.35
CA LEU A 135 0.21 -10.21 -1.53
C LEU A 135 0.47 -10.82 -2.92
N SER A 136 0.75 -9.99 -3.93
CA SER A 136 1.15 -10.48 -5.25
C SER A 136 2.63 -10.87 -5.31
N GLY A 137 3.46 -10.29 -4.43
CA GLY A 137 4.91 -10.54 -4.33
C GLY A 137 5.28 -11.51 -3.21
N LEU A 138 4.49 -12.57 -2.95
CA LEU A 138 4.72 -13.52 -1.85
C LEU A 138 6.11 -14.15 -1.89
N ASP A 139 6.66 -14.42 -3.08
CA ASP A 139 8.01 -14.99 -3.22
C ASP A 139 9.10 -14.08 -2.66
N LEU A 140 8.88 -12.75 -2.67
CA LEU A 140 9.80 -11.79 -2.07
C LEU A 140 9.69 -11.74 -0.55
N ILE A 141 8.47 -11.89 -0.01
CA ILE A 141 8.21 -11.60 1.41
C ILE A 141 8.20 -12.84 2.30
N ASN A 142 7.81 -14.01 1.80
CA ASN A 142 7.66 -15.23 2.60
C ASN A 142 8.91 -15.63 3.39
N HIS A 143 10.11 -15.38 2.87
CA HIS A 143 11.37 -15.79 3.48
C HIS A 143 12.12 -14.65 4.19
N GLN A 144 11.71 -13.41 3.96
CA GLN A 144 12.40 -12.23 4.46
C GLN A 144 11.64 -11.51 5.56
N PHE A 145 10.32 -11.67 5.58
CA PHE A 145 9.44 -10.98 6.52
C PHE A 145 8.83 -11.93 7.53
N ASN A 146 8.75 -11.48 8.77
CA ASN A 146 8.16 -12.26 9.85
C ASN A 146 6.64 -12.10 9.89
N ARG A 147 6.11 -10.95 9.49
CA ARG A 147 4.69 -10.62 9.56
C ARG A 147 4.28 -9.65 8.46
N LEU A 148 3.04 -9.80 7.98
CA LEU A 148 2.40 -8.89 7.04
C LEU A 148 1.11 -8.35 7.64
N LEU A 149 0.98 -7.02 7.74
CA LEU A 149 -0.23 -6.35 8.16
C LEU A 149 -0.79 -5.57 6.97
N CYS A 150 -1.96 -6.00 6.47
CA CYS A 150 -2.65 -5.39 5.34
C CYS A 150 -3.81 -4.53 5.82
N VAL A 151 -3.76 -3.23 5.53
CA VAL A 151 -4.83 -2.29 5.88
C VAL A 151 -5.70 -2.05 4.65
N SER A 152 -6.90 -2.59 4.68
CA SER A 152 -7.89 -2.45 3.60
C SER A 152 -7.30 -2.70 2.21
N PRO A 153 -6.70 -3.88 1.95
CA PRO A 153 -6.08 -4.18 0.66
C PRO A 153 -7.10 -4.06 -0.48
N LEU A 154 -6.65 -3.63 -1.66
CA LEU A 154 -7.51 -3.40 -2.81
C LEU A 154 -8.02 -4.71 -3.41
N PHE A 155 -9.17 -5.19 -2.94
CA PHE A 155 -9.83 -6.41 -3.44
C PHE A 155 -11.16 -6.16 -4.15
N ALA A 156 -11.61 -4.91 -4.22
CA ALA A 156 -12.85 -4.52 -4.90
C ALA A 156 -12.69 -3.17 -5.61
N PRO A 157 -11.91 -3.08 -6.71
CA PRO A 157 -11.55 -1.80 -7.34
C PRO A 157 -12.73 -1.02 -7.91
N LEU A 158 -13.89 -1.65 -8.10
CA LEU A 158 -15.15 -1.01 -8.51
C LEU A 158 -16.23 -1.07 -7.42
N GLY A 159 -15.85 -1.39 -6.17
CA GLY A 159 -16.75 -1.58 -5.06
C GLY A 159 -17.40 -2.97 -5.03
N ASN A 160 -18.28 -3.19 -4.04
CA ASN A 160 -18.90 -4.49 -3.78
C ASN A 160 -19.87 -4.96 -4.88
N LYS A 161 -20.16 -4.12 -5.87
CA LYS A 161 -21.06 -4.43 -7.00
C LYS A 161 -20.31 -4.82 -8.28
N THR A 162 -19.05 -5.22 -8.17
CA THR A 162 -18.25 -5.64 -9.33
C THR A 162 -18.89 -6.89 -9.96
N ASN A 163 -19.49 -6.74 -11.13
CA ASN A 163 -20.03 -7.85 -11.88
C ASN A 163 -18.93 -8.53 -12.70
N SER A 164 -18.96 -9.85 -12.78
CA SER A 164 -18.11 -10.65 -13.67
C SER A 164 -18.07 -10.11 -15.12
N PHE A 165 -19.14 -9.47 -15.55
CA PHE A 165 -19.24 -8.80 -16.87
C PHE A 165 -18.29 -7.61 -16.99
N GLN A 166 -18.16 -6.76 -15.96
CA GLN A 166 -17.23 -5.62 -15.99
C GLN A 166 -15.77 -6.08 -16.07
N HIS A 167 -15.42 -7.14 -15.34
CA HIS A 167 -14.10 -7.77 -15.44
C HIS A 167 -13.82 -8.25 -16.88
N LYS A 168 -14.74 -9.04 -17.46
CA LYS A 168 -14.62 -9.55 -18.83
C LYS A 168 -14.54 -8.42 -19.86
N LEU A 169 -15.32 -7.36 -19.67
CA LEU A 169 -15.31 -6.19 -20.57
C LEU A 169 -13.97 -5.44 -20.52
N THR A 170 -13.44 -5.19 -19.33
CA THR A 170 -12.13 -4.51 -19.19
C THR A 170 -11.00 -5.36 -19.77
N GLN A 171 -11.05 -6.67 -19.58
CA GLN A 171 -10.12 -7.62 -20.17
C GLN A 171 -10.19 -7.55 -21.70
N PHE A 172 -11.39 -7.70 -22.27
CA PHE A 172 -11.61 -7.65 -23.71
C PHE A 172 -11.10 -6.34 -24.33
N LEU A 173 -11.42 -5.19 -23.71
CA LEU A 173 -10.94 -3.89 -24.19
C LEU A 173 -9.40 -3.78 -24.13
N SER A 174 -8.78 -4.38 -23.12
CA SER A 174 -7.33 -4.43 -23.01
C SER A 174 -6.72 -5.27 -24.13
N ASP A 175 -7.29 -6.45 -24.42
CA ASP A 175 -6.77 -7.44 -25.38
C ASP A 175 -6.85 -6.93 -26.83
N ILE A 176 -7.91 -6.16 -27.17
CA ILE A 176 -8.05 -5.55 -28.51
C ILE A 176 -7.30 -4.22 -28.68
N GLY A 177 -6.42 -3.85 -27.73
CA GLY A 177 -5.62 -2.63 -27.79
C GLY A 177 -6.36 -1.33 -27.39
N LEU A 178 -7.61 -1.42 -26.98
CA LEU A 178 -8.42 -0.29 -26.49
C LEU A 178 -8.28 -0.06 -24.96
N GLY A 179 -7.25 -0.62 -24.36
CA GLY A 179 -6.98 -0.54 -22.93
C GLY A 179 -6.76 0.89 -22.38
N PHE A 180 -6.57 1.89 -23.23
CA PHE A 180 -6.44 3.29 -22.85
C PHE A 180 -7.79 3.97 -22.53
N ILE A 181 -8.91 3.35 -22.87
CA ILE A 181 -10.25 3.88 -22.61
C ILE A 181 -10.49 3.94 -21.09
N PRO A 182 -10.97 5.08 -20.55
CA PRO A 182 -11.32 5.17 -19.13
C PRO A 182 -12.41 4.17 -18.77
N ALA A 183 -12.22 3.43 -17.67
CA ALA A 183 -13.26 2.54 -17.15
C ALA A 183 -14.50 3.36 -16.75
N LYS A 184 -15.70 2.88 -17.12
CA LYS A 184 -16.96 3.62 -16.98
C LYS A 184 -17.26 4.08 -15.55
N ASP A 185 -16.84 3.31 -14.55
CA ASP A 185 -17.07 3.58 -13.14
C ASP A 185 -15.88 4.23 -12.41
N GLY A 186 -14.81 4.59 -13.12
CA GLY A 186 -13.66 5.31 -12.57
C GLY A 186 -14.01 6.67 -11.93
N LYS A 187 -15.21 7.20 -12.20
CA LYS A 187 -15.76 8.38 -11.52
C LYS A 187 -16.11 8.11 -10.04
N GLN A 188 -16.42 6.87 -9.68
CA GLN A 188 -16.70 6.50 -8.26
C GLN A 188 -15.42 6.46 -7.42
N LEU A 189 -14.31 5.98 -7.97
CA LEU A 189 -13.00 6.06 -7.31
C LEU A 189 -12.61 7.52 -7.00
N LYS A 190 -12.98 8.46 -7.89
CA LYS A 190 -12.76 9.89 -7.70
C LYS A 190 -13.67 10.51 -6.64
N LYS A 191 -14.92 10.02 -6.50
CA LYS A 191 -15.89 10.54 -5.53
C LYS A 191 -15.65 10.08 -4.10
N THR A 192 -15.11 8.88 -3.91
CA THR A 192 -14.84 8.33 -2.57
C THR A 192 -13.68 9.07 -1.91
N ASN A 193 -12.68 9.50 -2.69
CA ASN A 193 -11.53 10.26 -2.19
C ASN A 193 -11.81 11.76 -1.96
N LEU A 194 -12.93 12.30 -2.46
CA LEU A 194 -13.22 13.75 -2.46
C LEU A 194 -14.28 14.18 -1.44
N LYS A 195 -14.91 13.26 -0.71
CA LYS A 195 -16.00 13.61 0.21
C LYS A 195 -15.55 14.09 1.60
N ASN A 196 -14.31 13.92 1.96
CA ASN A 196 -13.78 14.41 3.23
C ASN A 196 -13.18 15.81 3.05
N ILE A 197 -14.03 16.83 3.11
CA ILE A 197 -13.71 18.25 2.93
C ILE A 197 -12.58 18.74 3.84
N GLN A 198 -12.38 18.15 5.01
CA GLN A 198 -11.24 18.45 5.88
C GLN A 198 -9.91 17.93 5.30
N LEU A 199 -9.93 16.83 4.54
CA LEU A 199 -8.78 16.33 3.82
C LEU A 199 -8.49 17.14 2.55
N GLU A 200 -9.49 17.77 1.92
CA GLU A 200 -9.29 18.62 0.73
C GLU A 200 -8.39 19.82 1.00
N HIS A 201 -8.55 20.48 2.16
CA HIS A 201 -7.65 21.57 2.57
C HIS A 201 -6.24 21.07 2.93
N MET A 202 -6.12 19.84 3.40
CA MET A 202 -4.85 19.22 3.78
C MET A 202 -4.03 18.75 2.56
N HIS A 203 -4.67 18.54 1.42
CA HIS A 203 -4.07 17.86 0.26
C HIS A 203 -3.77 18.77 -0.93
N GLN A 204 -3.95 20.08 -0.79
CA GLN A 204 -3.66 21.02 -1.90
C GLN A 204 -2.20 20.91 -2.33
N GLY A 205 -1.98 20.25 -3.45
CA GLY A 205 -0.68 20.16 -4.11
C GLY A 205 0.12 18.87 -3.90
N LEU A 206 -0.21 18.00 -2.94
CA LEU A 206 0.52 16.74 -2.69
C LEU A 206 0.04 15.56 -3.53
N PHE A 207 -1.19 15.62 -4.03
CA PHE A 207 -1.77 14.55 -4.85
C PHE A 207 -1.78 14.91 -6.32
N PRO A 208 -1.29 14.04 -7.19
CA PRO A 208 -1.52 14.18 -8.60
C PRO A 208 -3.04 14.10 -8.85
N SER A 209 -3.55 14.91 -9.78
CA SER A 209 -4.95 14.78 -10.21
C SER A 209 -5.15 13.35 -10.72
N ILE A 210 -5.85 12.53 -9.94
CA ILE A 210 -6.08 11.13 -10.25
C ILE A 210 -6.98 11.10 -11.48
N LYS A 211 -6.43 10.69 -12.61
CA LYS A 211 -7.23 10.38 -13.80
C LYS A 211 -8.05 9.13 -13.52
N PRO A 212 -9.24 8.99 -14.08
CA PRO A 212 -10.01 7.76 -13.96
C PRO A 212 -9.15 6.59 -14.46
N PRO A 213 -9.20 5.43 -13.78
CA PRO A 213 -8.43 4.25 -14.18
C PRO A 213 -8.81 3.84 -15.61
N THR A 214 -7.80 3.42 -16.35
CA THR A 214 -8.00 2.89 -17.70
C THR A 214 -8.49 1.44 -17.65
N SER A 215 -9.10 0.96 -18.75
CA SER A 215 -9.53 -0.44 -18.85
C SER A 215 -8.36 -1.41 -18.66
N ARG A 216 -7.16 -1.05 -19.16
CA ARG A 216 -5.94 -1.85 -18.96
C ARG A 216 -5.51 -1.91 -17.49
N TRP A 217 -5.56 -0.78 -16.80
CA TRP A 217 -5.28 -0.73 -15.37
C TRP A 217 -6.24 -1.64 -14.59
N MET A 218 -7.54 -1.53 -14.90
CA MET A 218 -8.57 -2.34 -14.25
C MET A 218 -8.37 -3.84 -14.51
N ALA A 219 -8.08 -4.23 -15.76
CA ALA A 219 -7.81 -5.62 -16.12
C ALA A 219 -6.60 -6.17 -15.34
N SER A 220 -5.51 -5.41 -15.26
CA SER A 220 -4.31 -5.79 -14.51
C SER A 220 -4.59 -5.97 -13.02
N VAL A 221 -5.35 -5.05 -12.41
CA VAL A 221 -5.75 -5.16 -11.00
C VAL A 221 -6.64 -6.37 -10.75
N PHE A 222 -7.63 -6.64 -11.60
CA PHE A 222 -8.48 -7.83 -11.46
C PHE A 222 -7.67 -9.12 -11.56
N ASN A 223 -6.76 -9.22 -12.52
CA ASN A 223 -5.88 -10.38 -12.67
C ASN A 223 -5.00 -10.58 -11.43
N ALA A 224 -4.45 -9.49 -10.88
CA ALA A 224 -3.68 -9.55 -9.64
C ALA A 224 -4.52 -10.05 -8.46
N ILE A 225 -5.75 -9.54 -8.29
CA ILE A 225 -6.67 -9.97 -7.24
C ILE A 225 -6.99 -11.46 -7.36
N ASP A 226 -7.31 -11.94 -8.56
CA ASP A 226 -7.64 -13.35 -8.80
C ASP A 226 -6.42 -14.25 -8.53
N SER A 227 -5.22 -13.80 -8.92
CA SER A 227 -3.97 -14.50 -8.64
C SER A 227 -3.71 -14.59 -7.13
N VAL A 228 -3.84 -13.47 -6.39
CA VAL A 228 -3.67 -13.43 -4.93
C VAL A 228 -4.65 -14.37 -4.23
N LYS A 229 -5.93 -14.35 -4.63
CA LYS A 229 -6.94 -15.26 -4.06
C LYS A 229 -6.55 -16.72 -4.26
N LYS A 230 -6.13 -17.09 -5.47
CA LYS A 230 -5.64 -18.46 -5.77
C LYS A 230 -4.42 -18.81 -4.93
N ASN A 231 -3.43 -17.93 -4.85
CA ASN A 231 -2.20 -18.16 -4.09
C ASN A 231 -2.48 -18.39 -2.59
N ILE A 232 -3.39 -17.64 -1.99
CA ILE A 232 -3.78 -17.84 -0.59
C ILE A 232 -4.46 -19.19 -0.41
N VAL A 233 -5.42 -19.54 -1.28
CA VAL A 233 -6.16 -20.81 -1.21
C VAL A 233 -5.22 -22.01 -1.40
N HIS A 234 -4.20 -21.90 -2.26
CA HIS A 234 -3.22 -22.97 -2.49
C HIS A 234 -2.07 -22.99 -1.47
N GLY A 235 -2.10 -22.17 -0.42
CA GLY A 235 -1.12 -22.18 0.65
C GLY A 235 0.22 -21.53 0.30
N HIS A 236 0.28 -20.68 -0.72
CA HIS A 236 1.50 -19.96 -1.08
C HIS A 236 1.82 -18.82 -0.09
N LEU A 237 0.87 -18.38 0.71
CA LEU A 237 1.10 -17.46 1.81
C LEU A 237 1.70 -18.22 3.00
N GLN A 238 2.96 -17.94 3.33
CA GLN A 238 3.73 -18.67 4.35
C GLN A 238 4.08 -17.83 5.58
N ILE A 239 3.65 -16.57 5.63
CA ILE A 239 3.88 -15.69 6.77
C ILE A 239 2.56 -15.32 7.46
N PRO A 240 2.56 -15.16 8.79
CA PRO A 240 1.41 -14.66 9.52
C PRO A 240 0.95 -13.32 8.94
N THR A 241 -0.33 -13.22 8.60
CA THR A 241 -0.91 -12.04 7.95
C THR A 241 -2.18 -11.59 8.66
N LEU A 242 -2.21 -10.32 9.08
CA LEU A 242 -3.38 -9.69 9.66
C LEU A 242 -4.00 -8.70 8.66
N PHE A 243 -5.30 -8.87 8.39
CA PHE A 243 -6.09 -7.91 7.62
C PHE A 243 -6.85 -6.97 8.56
N ILE A 244 -6.56 -5.68 8.53
CA ILE A 244 -7.34 -4.64 9.20
C ILE A 244 -8.28 -4.02 8.16
N LEU A 245 -9.59 -4.23 8.32
CA LEU A 245 -10.59 -3.84 7.34
C LEU A 245 -11.35 -2.60 7.83
N ALA A 246 -11.32 -1.54 7.04
CA ALA A 246 -12.16 -0.36 7.21
C ALA A 246 -13.50 -0.60 6.50
N ASN A 247 -14.60 -0.72 7.24
CA ASN A 247 -15.87 -1.19 6.65
C ASN A 247 -16.64 -0.13 5.85
N GLN A 248 -16.27 1.15 5.95
CA GLN A 248 -16.80 2.21 5.08
C GLN A 248 -16.02 2.32 3.76
N ASN A 249 -14.96 1.55 3.60
CA ASN A 249 -14.16 1.55 2.38
C ASN A 249 -14.81 0.64 1.31
N ASN A 250 -15.40 1.25 0.29
CA ASN A 250 -16.02 0.55 -0.83
C ASN A 250 -15.02 -0.23 -1.72
N LEU A 251 -13.71 0.00 -1.55
CA LEU A 251 -12.65 -0.68 -2.32
C LEU A 251 -12.25 -2.04 -1.72
N VAL A 252 -12.83 -2.39 -0.57
CA VAL A 252 -12.57 -3.66 0.12
C VAL A 252 -13.85 -4.46 0.27
N ASN A 253 -13.84 -5.68 -0.23
CA ASN A 253 -14.89 -6.62 0.08
C ASN A 253 -14.55 -7.39 1.36
N SER A 254 -14.98 -6.86 2.51
CA SER A 254 -14.70 -7.44 3.83
C SER A 254 -15.21 -8.89 3.96
N ILE A 255 -16.28 -9.25 3.26
CA ILE A 255 -16.83 -10.61 3.28
C ILE A 255 -15.88 -11.57 2.56
N GLU A 256 -15.37 -11.18 1.40
CA GLU A 256 -14.40 -11.98 0.65
C GLU A 256 -13.08 -12.15 1.39
N VAL A 257 -12.56 -11.09 2.01
CA VAL A 257 -11.34 -11.19 2.83
C VAL A 257 -11.54 -12.17 3.98
N ARG A 258 -12.68 -12.08 4.70
CA ARG A 258 -12.99 -13.04 5.78
C ARG A 258 -13.08 -14.47 5.29
N LYS A 259 -13.67 -14.72 4.12
CA LYS A 259 -13.69 -16.04 3.51
C LYS A 259 -12.28 -16.53 3.18
N LEU A 260 -11.41 -15.67 2.64
CA LEU A 260 -10.01 -16.02 2.38
C LEU A 260 -9.28 -16.43 3.67
N CYS A 261 -9.51 -15.74 4.78
CA CYS A 261 -8.92 -16.09 6.07
C CYS A 261 -9.32 -17.48 6.59
N GLN A 262 -10.41 -18.06 6.09
CA GLN A 262 -10.81 -19.43 6.46
C GLN A 262 -9.99 -20.53 5.77
N HIS A 263 -9.26 -20.19 4.70
CA HIS A 263 -8.46 -21.16 3.94
C HIS A 263 -7.07 -21.43 4.53
N THR A 264 -6.58 -20.59 5.44
CA THR A 264 -5.27 -20.79 6.06
C THR A 264 -5.25 -20.28 7.51
N ARG A 265 -4.54 -21.00 8.39
CA ARG A 265 -4.34 -20.59 9.79
C ARG A 265 -3.37 -19.41 9.94
N LEU A 266 -2.70 -19.02 8.88
CA LEU A 266 -1.75 -17.92 8.88
C LEU A 266 -2.42 -16.55 8.68
N THR A 267 -3.74 -16.51 8.43
CA THR A 267 -4.46 -15.27 8.17
C THR A 267 -5.55 -15.01 9.19
N GLU A 268 -5.61 -13.80 9.68
CA GLU A 268 -6.68 -13.28 10.54
C GLU A 268 -7.22 -11.98 9.99
N SER A 269 -8.43 -11.60 10.37
CA SER A 269 -9.01 -10.32 10.00
C SER A 269 -9.76 -9.68 11.15
N ILE A 270 -9.54 -8.38 11.31
CA ILE A 270 -10.33 -7.53 12.20
C ILE A 270 -11.01 -6.42 11.38
N THR A 271 -12.13 -5.92 11.87
CA THR A 271 -12.86 -4.84 11.20
C THR A 271 -12.98 -3.64 12.14
N ILE A 272 -12.53 -2.48 11.71
CA ILE A 272 -12.74 -1.21 12.37
C ILE A 272 -14.03 -0.61 11.80
N THR A 273 -15.10 -0.70 12.57
CA THR A 273 -16.42 -0.27 12.14
C THR A 273 -16.49 1.25 12.05
N GLY A 274 -17.06 1.77 10.96
CA GLY A 274 -17.18 3.20 10.69
C GLY A 274 -15.94 3.84 10.08
N ALA A 275 -14.81 3.12 9.99
CA ALA A 275 -13.58 3.66 9.44
C ALA A 275 -13.56 3.58 7.90
N GLU A 276 -12.88 4.56 7.31
CA GLU A 276 -12.37 4.54 5.94
C GLU A 276 -10.85 4.37 5.99
N LEU A 277 -10.23 3.90 4.90
CA LEU A 277 -8.78 3.69 4.83
C LEU A 277 -8.01 4.98 5.19
N ASP A 278 -8.44 6.10 4.63
CA ASP A 278 -7.77 7.39 4.80
C ASP A 278 -8.00 8.01 6.18
N THR A 279 -9.05 7.61 6.92
CA THR A 279 -9.39 8.19 8.23
C THR A 279 -8.90 7.38 9.42
N ILE A 280 -8.43 6.16 9.22
CA ILE A 280 -7.98 5.26 10.30
C ILE A 280 -6.95 5.93 11.22
N MET A 281 -6.02 6.71 10.65
CA MET A 281 -4.92 7.34 11.41
C MET A 281 -5.27 8.72 11.97
N TYR A 282 -6.39 9.31 11.57
CA TYR A 282 -6.77 10.68 11.97
C TYR A 282 -7.89 10.73 13.01
N ASN A 283 -8.72 9.69 13.10
CA ASN A 283 -9.76 9.59 14.12
C ASN A 283 -9.21 8.84 15.34
N GLU A 284 -9.26 9.45 16.52
CA GLU A 284 -8.68 8.89 17.74
C GLU A 284 -9.27 7.53 18.15
N GLY A 285 -10.56 7.29 17.90
CA GLY A 285 -11.21 6.01 18.19
C GLY A 285 -10.74 4.88 17.27
N TYR A 286 -10.61 5.16 15.98
CA TYR A 286 -10.11 4.21 14.99
C TYR A 286 -8.61 3.95 15.16
N LYS A 287 -7.85 5.01 15.41
CA LYS A 287 -6.42 4.97 15.67
C LYS A 287 -6.08 4.09 16.88
N LYS A 288 -6.83 4.19 17.98
CA LYS A 288 -6.65 3.32 19.16
C LYS A 288 -6.86 1.85 18.81
N GLN A 289 -7.92 1.52 18.07
CA GLN A 289 -8.19 0.12 17.63
C GLN A 289 -7.10 -0.39 16.71
N PHE A 290 -6.64 0.44 15.76
CA PHE A 290 -5.57 0.08 14.85
C PHE A 290 -4.28 -0.24 15.61
N TRP A 291 -3.85 0.64 16.53
CA TRP A 291 -2.60 0.42 17.26
C TRP A 291 -2.68 -0.73 18.25
N ALA A 292 -3.83 -0.98 18.83
CA ALA A 292 -4.03 -2.17 19.67
C ALA A 292 -3.84 -3.46 18.85
N ALA A 293 -4.41 -3.50 17.63
CA ALA A 293 -4.22 -4.63 16.73
C ALA A 293 -2.78 -4.75 16.21
N PHE A 294 -2.15 -3.63 15.89
CA PHE A 294 -0.74 -3.60 15.50
C PHE A 294 0.16 -4.12 16.63
N ASP A 295 -0.03 -3.63 17.84
CA ASP A 295 0.79 -4.00 18.99
C ASP A 295 0.62 -5.49 19.32
N ALA A 296 -0.62 -6.00 19.33
CA ALA A 296 -0.89 -7.42 19.53
C ALA A 296 -0.25 -8.29 18.44
N PHE A 297 -0.32 -7.87 17.18
CA PHE A 297 0.17 -8.68 16.08
C PHE A 297 1.68 -8.57 15.84
N ILE A 298 2.28 -7.39 16.00
CA ILE A 298 3.71 -7.14 15.70
C ILE A 298 4.60 -7.35 16.91
N LEU A 299 4.15 -6.97 18.12
CA LEU A 299 4.98 -7.01 19.33
C LEU A 299 4.95 -8.36 20.06
N ASP A 300 3.92 -9.17 19.82
CA ASP A 300 3.72 -10.47 20.51
C ASP A 300 4.71 -11.56 20.03
N ASN A 301 5.93 -11.15 19.66
CA ASN A 301 7.02 -12.05 19.29
C ASN A 301 7.66 -12.80 20.49
N ALA A 302 7.12 -12.62 21.70
CA ALA A 302 7.70 -13.22 22.90
C ALA A 302 7.31 -14.70 23.09
N SER A 303 6.39 -15.26 22.28
CA SER A 303 5.75 -16.55 22.54
C SER A 303 6.04 -17.65 21.52
N ILE A 304 6.89 -17.40 20.49
CA ILE A 304 7.31 -18.45 19.55
C ILE A 304 8.83 -18.59 19.63
N LYS A 305 9.27 -19.26 20.65
CA LYS A 305 10.56 -19.93 20.72
C LYS A 305 10.33 -21.44 20.68
#